data_93651443add31a4e2f79578f7ec495fa
#
_entry.id   93651443add31a4e2f79578f7ec495fa
#
_cell.length_a   1.000
_cell.length_b   1.000
_cell.length_c   1.000
_cell.angle_alpha   90.00
_cell.angle_beta   90.00
_cell.angle_gamma   90.00
#
_symmetry.space_group_name_H-M   'P 1'
#
loop_
_entity.id
_entity.type
_entity.pdbx_description
1 polymer ?
#
loop_
_entity_poly.entity_id
_entity_poly.type
_entity_poly.pdbx_seq_one_letter_code
_entity_poly.pdbx_strand_id
1 'polypeptide(L)'
;MSLRVADVRLSIDEPESALSPSRQIEFLKLLHRMERSGVCQVIMATHAPMLMAYPDAQLLALSKYGLDAISVDATDHYRLMREFCADPQSFIATMLSD
;
A
#
# COMPACT_ATOMS: atom_id res chain seq x y z
N MET A 1 2.15 1.10 -6.66
CA MET A 1 1.31 -0.10 -6.75
C MET A 1 0.49 -0.05 -8.02
N SER A 2 0.36 -1.16 -8.70
CA SER A 2 -0.36 -1.21 -9.96
C SER A 2 -1.25 -2.44 -10.04
N LEU A 3 -2.52 -2.23 -10.38
CA LEU A 3 -3.48 -3.29 -10.70
C LEU A 3 -3.81 -3.16 -12.17
N ARG A 4 -3.67 -4.24 -12.92
CA ARG A 4 -3.73 -4.17 -14.36
C ARG A 4 -4.94 -4.89 -14.92
N VAL A 5 -5.84 -4.14 -15.54
CA VAL A 5 -6.98 -4.69 -16.26
C VAL A 5 -7.38 -3.77 -17.41
N ALA A 6 -7.60 -4.30 -18.52
CA ALA A 6 -8.04 -3.86 -19.84
C ALA A 6 -8.06 -2.35 -20.19
N ASP A 7 -9.23 -1.69 -20.23
CA ASP A 7 -9.37 -0.50 -21.08
C ASP A 7 -9.50 0.82 -20.33
N VAL A 8 -9.85 0.80 -19.05
CA VAL A 8 -10.01 2.00 -18.24
C VAL A 8 -8.85 2.14 -17.29
N ARG A 9 -8.27 3.33 -17.23
CA ARG A 9 -7.16 3.63 -16.33
C ARG A 9 -7.64 4.56 -15.23
N LEU A 10 -7.44 4.14 -13.97
CA LEU A 10 -7.77 4.93 -12.79
C LEU A 10 -6.48 5.22 -12.04
N SER A 11 -6.23 6.50 -11.74
CA SER A 11 -5.07 6.92 -10.97
C SER A 11 -5.52 7.47 -9.62
N ILE A 12 -4.96 6.92 -8.54
CA ILE A 12 -5.33 7.29 -7.17
C ILE A 12 -4.07 7.64 -6.39
N ASP A 13 -4.10 8.78 -5.70
CA ASP A 13 -2.96 9.28 -4.95
C ASP A 13 -3.28 9.28 -3.46
N GLU A 14 -2.54 8.50 -2.70
CA GLU A 14 -2.61 8.39 -1.23
C GLU A 14 -4.03 8.27 -0.68
N PRO A 15 -4.79 7.24 -1.10
CA PRO A 15 -6.18 7.09 -0.63
C PRO A 15 -6.26 6.87 0.89
N GLU A 16 -5.22 6.36 1.52
CA GLU A 16 -5.17 6.13 2.96
C GLU A 16 -5.27 7.43 3.76
N SER A 17 -4.97 8.58 3.17
CA SER A 17 -5.05 9.87 3.88
C SER A 17 -6.47 10.19 4.35
N ALA A 18 -7.47 9.62 3.69
CA ALA A 18 -8.88 9.79 4.02
C ALA A 18 -9.54 8.51 4.56
N LEU A 19 -8.77 7.44 4.77
CA LEU A 19 -9.32 6.13 5.09
C LEU A 19 -8.73 5.58 6.40
N SER A 20 -9.62 5.24 7.34
CA SER A 20 -9.23 4.41 8.50
C SER A 20 -8.78 3.03 8.05
N PRO A 21 -8.09 2.26 8.90
CA PRO A 21 -7.70 0.90 8.53
C PRO A 21 -8.86 0.02 8.05
N SER A 22 -10.01 0.08 8.71
CA SER A 22 -11.17 -0.70 8.28
C SER A 22 -11.72 -0.23 6.93
N ARG A 23 -11.64 1.07 6.66
CA ARG A 23 -12.04 1.63 5.37
C ARG A 23 -11.06 1.26 4.26
N GLN A 24 -9.79 1.11 4.58
CA GLN A 24 -8.81 0.61 3.62
C GLN A 24 -9.14 -0.82 3.19
N ILE A 25 -9.60 -1.66 4.11
CA ILE A 25 -10.03 -3.02 3.77
C ILE A 25 -11.23 -2.99 2.84
N GLU A 26 -12.22 -2.14 3.11
CA GLU A 26 -13.37 -1.99 2.22
C GLU A 26 -12.95 -1.49 0.83
N PHE A 27 -12.00 -0.58 0.78
CA PHE A 27 -11.45 -0.08 -0.47
C PHE A 27 -10.77 -1.21 -1.27
N LEU A 28 -10.01 -2.08 -0.61
CA LEU A 28 -9.40 -3.23 -1.26
C LEU A 28 -10.44 -4.20 -1.82
N LYS A 29 -11.54 -4.40 -1.11
CA LYS A 29 -12.65 -5.21 -1.61
C LYS A 29 -13.23 -4.63 -2.90
N LEU A 30 -13.38 -3.31 -2.95
CA LEU A 30 -13.85 -2.63 -4.15
C LEU A 30 -12.88 -2.83 -5.31
N LEU A 31 -11.59 -2.64 -5.08
CA LEU A 31 -10.56 -2.86 -6.10
C LEU A 31 -10.58 -4.29 -6.61
N HIS A 32 -10.78 -5.25 -5.72
CA HIS A 32 -10.85 -6.65 -6.10
C HIS A 32 -12.03 -6.94 -7.03
N ARG A 33 -13.18 -6.35 -6.74
CA ARG A 33 -14.35 -6.47 -7.63
C ARG A 33 -14.08 -5.84 -8.99
N MET A 34 -13.44 -4.68 -9.01
CA MET A 34 -13.10 -3.99 -10.27
C MET A 34 -12.11 -4.82 -11.10
N GLU A 35 -11.11 -5.39 -10.46
CA GLU A 35 -10.15 -6.26 -11.12
C GLU A 35 -10.82 -7.47 -11.73
N ARG A 36 -11.71 -8.12 -10.98
CA ARG A 36 -12.44 -9.30 -11.48
C ARG A 36 -13.36 -9.00 -12.63
N SER A 37 -13.86 -7.76 -12.73
CA SER A 37 -14.71 -7.37 -13.86
C SER A 37 -13.93 -7.23 -15.17
N GLY A 38 -12.61 -7.07 -15.09
CA GLY A 38 -11.77 -7.00 -16.28
C GLY A 38 -11.82 -5.68 -17.03
N VAL A 39 -12.40 -4.61 -16.46
CA VAL A 39 -12.65 -3.37 -17.20
C VAL A 39 -11.71 -2.22 -16.83
N CYS A 40 -10.83 -2.39 -15.84
CA CYS A 40 -10.11 -1.25 -15.27
C CYS A 40 -8.66 -1.58 -14.96
N GLN A 41 -7.78 -0.64 -15.26
CA GLN A 41 -6.41 -0.62 -14.74
C GLN A 41 -6.33 0.43 -13.65
N VAL A 42 -5.84 0.04 -12.46
CA VAL A 42 -5.66 0.96 -11.34
C VAL A 42 -4.18 1.17 -11.09
N ILE A 43 -3.77 2.42 -11.02
CA ILE A 43 -2.42 2.83 -10.63
C ILE A 43 -2.57 3.65 -9.36
N MET A 44 -1.84 3.28 -8.31
CA MET A 44 -1.99 3.91 -7.01
C MET A 44 -0.64 4.27 -6.42
N ALA A 45 -0.53 5.49 -5.90
CA ALA A 45 0.59 5.91 -5.07
C ALA A 45 0.14 5.81 -3.61
N THR A 46 0.85 5.03 -2.80
CA THR A 46 0.46 4.83 -1.40
C THR A 46 1.68 4.51 -0.54
N HIS A 47 1.59 4.87 0.74
CA HIS A 47 2.53 4.47 1.78
C HIS A 47 1.90 3.50 2.79
N ALA A 48 0.63 3.13 2.60
CA ALA A 48 -0.08 2.26 3.54
C ALA A 48 0.27 0.79 3.30
N PRO A 49 0.87 0.09 4.28
CA PRO A 49 1.22 -1.33 4.10
C PRO A 49 0.05 -2.21 3.71
N MET A 50 -1.15 -1.94 4.24
CA MET A 50 -2.34 -2.71 3.86
C MET A 50 -2.65 -2.62 2.38
N LEU A 51 -2.52 -1.41 1.79
CA LEU A 51 -2.80 -1.22 0.37
C LEU A 51 -1.68 -1.81 -0.49
N MET A 52 -0.42 -1.70 -0.03
CA MET A 52 0.72 -2.27 -0.74
C MET A 52 0.69 -3.80 -0.79
N ALA A 53 -0.02 -4.43 0.14
CA ALA A 53 -0.09 -5.88 0.25
C ALA A 53 -1.15 -6.52 -0.65
N TYR A 54 -1.81 -5.76 -1.51
CA TYR A 54 -2.81 -6.33 -2.42
C TYR A 54 -2.18 -7.44 -3.28
N PRO A 55 -2.73 -8.66 -3.27
CA PRO A 55 -2.03 -9.85 -3.82
C PRO A 55 -1.61 -9.76 -5.28
N ASP A 56 -2.44 -9.17 -6.13
CA ASP A 56 -2.19 -9.14 -7.57
C ASP A 56 -1.55 -7.82 -8.03
N ALA A 57 -1.16 -6.97 -7.09
CA ALA A 57 -0.52 -5.70 -7.42
C ALA A 57 0.96 -5.90 -7.72
N GLN A 58 1.45 -5.15 -8.70
CA GLN A 58 2.88 -4.98 -8.90
C GLN A 58 3.33 -3.79 -8.05
N LEU A 59 4.17 -4.04 -7.05
CA LEU A 59 4.66 -2.99 -6.17
C LEU A 59 5.99 -2.45 -6.70
N LEU A 60 6.02 -1.13 -6.90
CA LEU A 60 7.21 -0.45 -7.41
C LEU A 60 7.66 0.62 -6.40
N ALA A 61 8.94 0.62 -6.10
CA ALA A 61 9.56 1.66 -5.29
C ALA A 61 10.22 2.70 -6.21
N LEU A 62 9.92 3.97 -5.96
CA LEU A 62 10.54 5.08 -6.69
C LEU A 62 11.78 5.55 -5.94
N SER A 63 12.91 5.63 -6.66
CA SER A 63 14.15 6.20 -6.14
C SER A 63 14.75 7.13 -7.17
N LYS A 64 15.88 7.75 -6.84
CA LYS A 64 16.59 8.60 -7.81
C LYS A 64 17.11 7.81 -9.01
N TYR A 65 17.11 6.50 -8.93
CA TYR A 65 17.56 5.63 -10.02
C TYR A 65 16.40 5.08 -10.86
N GLY A 66 15.16 5.43 -10.53
CA GLY A 66 13.97 5.01 -11.26
C GLY A 66 13.02 4.18 -10.43
N LEU A 67 12.26 3.31 -11.09
CA LEU A 67 11.28 2.44 -10.46
C LEU A 67 11.81 1.01 -10.43
N ASP A 68 11.81 0.42 -9.24
CA ASP A 68 12.24 -0.96 -9.04
C ASP A 68 11.14 -1.79 -8.40
N ALA A 69 10.98 -3.03 -8.85
CA ALA A 69 10.07 -3.97 -8.21
C ALA A 69 10.55 -4.26 -6.78
N ILE A 70 9.61 -4.27 -5.83
CA ILE A 70 9.92 -4.49 -4.43
C ILE A 70 8.80 -5.33 -3.81
N SER A 71 9.14 -6.12 -2.79
CA SER A 71 8.13 -6.81 -2.00
C SER A 71 7.69 -5.92 -0.83
N VAL A 72 6.48 -6.15 -0.34
CA VAL A 72 5.92 -5.36 0.77
C VAL A 72 6.79 -5.42 2.01
N ASP A 73 7.30 -6.59 2.33
CA ASP A 73 8.13 -6.79 3.52
C ASP A 73 9.53 -6.16 3.41
N ALA A 74 9.93 -5.71 2.22
CA ALA A 74 11.17 -4.97 2.02
C ALA A 74 10.97 -3.45 2.12
N THR A 75 9.73 -2.95 2.26
CA THR A 75 9.48 -1.52 2.40
C THR A 75 9.74 -1.04 3.83
N ASP A 76 10.24 0.18 3.96
CA ASP A 76 10.45 0.79 5.28
C ASP A 76 9.14 0.98 6.03
N HIS A 77 8.08 1.35 5.33
CA HIS A 77 6.76 1.55 5.93
C HIS A 77 6.25 0.28 6.60
N TYR A 78 6.38 -0.86 5.91
CA TYR A 78 5.97 -2.14 6.49
C TYR A 78 6.84 -2.52 7.68
N ARG A 79 8.16 -2.38 7.55
CA ARG A 79 9.10 -2.76 8.61
C ARG A 79 8.88 -1.95 9.89
N LEU A 80 8.71 -0.63 9.76
CA LEU A 80 8.44 0.23 10.91
C LEU A 80 7.10 -0.10 11.55
N MET A 81 6.07 -0.32 10.74
CA MET A 81 4.75 -0.66 11.25
C MET A 81 4.76 -2.01 11.95
N ARG A 82 5.50 -2.97 11.44
CA ARG A 82 5.65 -4.28 12.06
C ARG A 82 6.30 -4.18 13.43
N GLU A 83 7.37 -3.41 13.56
CA GLU A 83 8.03 -3.18 14.84
C GLU A 83 7.11 -2.47 15.82
N PHE A 84 6.40 -1.45 15.34
CA PHE A 84 5.44 -0.72 16.15
C PHE A 84 4.34 -1.65 16.66
N CYS A 85 3.77 -2.48 15.80
CA CYS A 85 2.67 -3.37 16.18
C CYS A 85 3.08 -4.47 17.15
N ALA A 86 4.36 -4.86 17.17
CA ALA A 86 4.86 -5.87 18.11
C ALA A 86 4.79 -5.38 19.55
N ASP A 87 5.11 -4.11 19.80
CA ASP A 87 4.99 -3.48 21.12
C ASP A 87 4.92 -1.95 20.92
N PRO A 88 3.71 -1.40 20.71
CA PRO A 88 3.57 0.01 20.35
C PRO A 88 4.16 0.98 21.37
N GLN A 89 3.93 0.74 22.65
CA GLN A 89 4.41 1.66 23.69
C GLN A 89 5.93 1.65 23.79
N SER A 90 6.54 0.48 23.74
CA SER A 90 7.99 0.34 23.80
C SER A 90 8.65 0.95 22.57
N PHE A 91 8.06 0.74 21.40
CA PHE A 91 8.55 1.34 20.15
C PHE A 91 8.58 2.87 20.26
N ILE A 92 7.50 3.48 20.70
CA ILE A 92 7.43 4.94 20.82
C ILE A 92 8.39 5.44 21.90
N ALA A 93 8.46 4.76 23.04
CA ALA A 93 9.39 5.15 24.10
C ALA A 93 10.84 5.14 23.61
N THR A 94 11.22 4.14 22.83
CA THR A 94 12.55 4.06 22.25
C THR A 94 12.83 5.21 21.27
N MET A 95 11.85 5.53 20.43
CA MET A 95 11.98 6.62 19.46
C MET A 95 12.10 7.99 20.14
N LEU A 96 11.48 8.16 21.32
CA LEU A 96 11.51 9.42 22.06
C LEU A 96 12.71 9.56 22.98
N SER A 97 13.45 8.49 23.24
CA SER A 97 14.64 8.55 24.08
C SER A 97 15.82 9.17 23.33
N ASP A 98 16.62 9.93 24.03
CA ASP A 98 17.82 10.55 23.46
C ASP A 98 19.01 9.60 23.43
#